data_548110a14ec2cdc45cf536bbee261d70
#
_entry.id   548110a14ec2cdc45cf536bbee261d70
#
_cell.length_a   1.000
_cell.length_b   1.000
_cell.length_c   1.000
_cell.angle_alpha   90.00
_cell.angle_beta   90.00
_cell.angle_gamma   90.00
#
_symmetry.space_group_name_H-M   'P 1'
#
loop_
_entity.id
_entity.type
_entity.pdbx_description
1 polymer ?
#
loop_
_entity_poly.entity_id
_entity_poly.type
_entity_poly.pdbx_seq_one_letter_code
_entity_poly.pdbx_strand_id
1 'polypeptide(L)'
;VYDSLIYETSYRKKVNFILGDIRDSSKLNSILSDFDVVVWLAALVGDGACAINPELTHEINTESVKNLVQNFDKRIVFLSTCSVYGAQDGILTESSDTNPLSEYASSKLKAEEHLKDSNALIFRLGTLFGISDEFSRVRLDLVVNILTAKALIDKKISVFGGDQWRPLLHVNDVSNAISHCLNTDVTGIYNLHYKNYKIIDIAKEIEKKVKDVEVEVTPMSFEDARNYQVSSQKLLDETGFEASIELIKGVNEIYDLIFHNRIKDITDPRYSNQNFLQKFGVS
;
A
#
# COMPACT_ATOMS: atom_id res chain seq x y z
N VAL A 1 7.84 -9.34 -15.33
CA VAL A 1 6.91 -8.32 -14.86
C VAL A 1 5.99 -7.92 -16.00
N TYR A 2 4.68 -7.82 -15.74
CA TYR A 2 3.66 -7.30 -16.65
C TYR A 2 3.09 -6.02 -16.01
N ASP A 3 3.20 -4.88 -16.68
CA ASP A 3 2.81 -3.57 -16.14
C ASP A 3 2.46 -2.60 -17.27
N SER A 4 1.52 -1.72 -17.04
CA SER A 4 1.08 -0.69 -18.00
C SER A 4 1.86 0.63 -17.89
N LEU A 5 2.71 0.77 -16.87
CA LEU A 5 3.51 1.97 -16.58
C LEU A 5 2.67 3.24 -16.41
N ILE A 6 1.49 3.15 -15.76
CA ILE A 6 0.60 4.30 -15.55
C ILE A 6 1.35 5.50 -14.94
N TYR A 7 2.21 5.25 -13.98
CA TYR A 7 2.92 6.29 -13.22
C TYR A 7 4.34 6.56 -13.70
N GLU A 8 4.83 5.83 -14.69
CA GLU A 8 6.22 5.88 -15.14
C GLU A 8 6.32 5.88 -16.67
N THR A 9 7.39 6.45 -17.21
CA THR A 9 7.62 6.53 -18.66
C THR A 9 8.55 5.43 -19.17
N SER A 10 9.17 4.67 -18.28
CA SER A 10 10.12 3.62 -18.64
C SER A 10 10.30 2.61 -17.53
N TYR A 11 10.56 1.37 -17.89
CA TYR A 11 10.94 0.32 -16.96
C TYR A 11 12.46 0.15 -16.92
N ARG A 12 13.07 0.23 -15.73
CA ARG A 12 14.52 0.28 -15.55
C ARG A 12 15.11 -0.91 -14.81
N LYS A 13 14.28 -1.79 -14.25
CA LYS A 13 14.75 -2.98 -13.52
C LYS A 13 15.22 -4.06 -14.50
N LYS A 14 16.29 -4.79 -14.13
CA LYS A 14 16.90 -5.83 -14.97
C LYS A 14 16.17 -7.18 -14.83
N VAL A 15 14.89 -7.21 -15.20
CA VAL A 15 14.06 -8.41 -15.24
C VAL A 15 13.27 -8.45 -16.55
N ASN A 16 12.74 -9.60 -16.92
CA ASN A 16 11.86 -9.69 -18.09
C ASN A 16 10.63 -8.81 -17.89
N PHE A 17 10.36 -7.93 -18.85
CA PHE A 17 9.29 -6.96 -18.82
C PHE A 17 8.39 -7.07 -20.03
N ILE A 18 7.09 -7.08 -19.81
CA ILE A 18 6.04 -7.04 -20.82
C ILE A 18 5.18 -5.82 -20.54
N LEU A 19 5.16 -4.86 -21.48
CA LEU A 19 4.25 -3.73 -21.41
C LEU A 19 2.83 -4.22 -21.71
N GLY A 20 1.90 -4.02 -20.79
CA GLY A 20 0.51 -4.42 -21.00
C GLY A 20 -0.41 -3.97 -19.87
N ASP A 21 -1.68 -3.86 -20.22
CA ASP A 21 -2.76 -3.53 -19.29
C ASP A 21 -3.44 -4.81 -18.81
N ILE A 22 -3.68 -4.94 -17.51
CA ILE A 22 -4.37 -6.11 -16.93
C ILE A 22 -5.84 -6.24 -17.37
N ARG A 23 -6.42 -5.18 -17.93
CA ARG A 23 -7.76 -5.19 -18.55
C ARG A 23 -7.77 -5.90 -19.91
N ASP A 24 -6.62 -5.98 -20.58
CA ASP A 24 -6.44 -6.82 -21.77
C ASP A 24 -6.31 -8.28 -21.36
N SER A 25 -7.44 -8.90 -21.06
CA SER A 25 -7.51 -10.29 -20.62
C SER A 25 -6.93 -11.27 -21.63
N SER A 26 -7.05 -10.99 -22.93
CA SER A 26 -6.49 -11.84 -23.98
C SER A 26 -4.98 -11.90 -23.92
N LYS A 27 -4.34 -10.75 -23.82
CA LYS A 27 -2.88 -10.66 -23.70
C LYS A 27 -2.38 -11.24 -22.39
N LEU A 28 -3.02 -10.88 -21.26
CA LEU A 28 -2.66 -11.40 -19.95
C LEU A 28 -2.76 -12.93 -19.92
N ASN A 29 -3.90 -13.50 -20.33
CA ASN A 29 -4.14 -14.94 -20.28
C ASN A 29 -3.18 -15.72 -21.19
N SER A 30 -2.72 -15.13 -22.29
CA SER A 30 -1.76 -15.79 -23.19
C SER A 30 -0.39 -16.07 -22.56
N ILE A 31 -0.05 -15.40 -21.46
CA ILE A 31 1.23 -15.56 -20.76
C ILE A 31 1.11 -16.28 -19.41
N LEU A 32 -0.08 -16.35 -18.81
CA LEU A 32 -0.26 -16.91 -17.47
C LEU A 32 0.15 -18.39 -17.36
N SER A 33 -0.04 -19.18 -18.42
CA SER A 33 0.32 -20.60 -18.46
C SER A 33 1.80 -20.87 -18.24
N ASP A 34 2.66 -19.90 -18.53
CA ASP A 34 4.12 -20.02 -18.42
C ASP A 34 4.64 -19.88 -16.98
N PHE A 35 3.76 -19.57 -16.03
CA PHE A 35 4.15 -19.28 -14.65
C PHE A 35 3.47 -20.25 -13.67
N ASP A 36 4.16 -20.50 -12.55
CA ASP A 36 3.65 -21.33 -11.44
C ASP A 36 3.08 -20.44 -10.32
N VAL A 37 3.49 -19.19 -10.25
CA VAL A 37 3.05 -18.22 -9.23
C VAL A 37 2.80 -16.87 -9.88
N VAL A 38 1.69 -16.25 -9.50
CA VAL A 38 1.39 -14.85 -9.81
C VAL A 38 1.44 -14.02 -8.52
N VAL A 39 2.32 -13.03 -8.46
CA VAL A 39 2.30 -11.99 -7.43
C VAL A 39 1.54 -10.79 -7.98
N TRP A 40 0.29 -10.62 -7.56
CA TRP A 40 -0.61 -9.62 -8.10
C TRP A 40 -0.51 -8.30 -7.33
N LEU A 41 0.24 -7.36 -7.89
CA LEU A 41 0.45 -6.00 -7.33
C LEU A 41 -0.35 -4.95 -8.08
N ALA A 42 -0.85 -5.27 -9.27
CA ALA A 42 -1.55 -4.33 -10.15
C ALA A 42 -2.85 -3.85 -9.52
N ALA A 43 -2.96 -2.54 -9.33
CA ALA A 43 -4.16 -1.88 -8.80
C ALA A 43 -4.06 -0.36 -8.94
N LEU A 44 -5.19 0.32 -8.98
CA LEU A 44 -5.27 1.72 -8.55
C LEU A 44 -5.26 1.75 -7.02
N VAL A 45 -4.40 2.58 -6.43
CA VAL A 45 -4.13 2.57 -4.99
C VAL A 45 -4.29 3.94 -4.37
N GLY A 46 -5.03 3.99 -3.26
CA GLY A 46 -5.28 5.18 -2.46
C GLY A 46 -6.69 5.72 -2.64
N ASP A 47 -7.32 6.13 -1.53
CA ASP A 47 -8.74 6.52 -1.48
C ASP A 47 -9.04 7.65 -2.47
N GLY A 48 -8.24 8.72 -2.45
CA GLY A 48 -8.44 9.85 -3.37
C GLY A 48 -8.18 9.51 -4.84
N ALA A 49 -7.24 8.61 -5.13
CA ALA A 49 -6.95 8.17 -6.49
C ALA A 49 -8.09 7.32 -7.06
N CYS A 50 -8.61 6.37 -6.26
CA CYS A 50 -9.72 5.50 -6.67
C CYS A 50 -11.05 6.25 -6.81
N ALA A 51 -11.26 7.31 -6.03
CA ALA A 51 -12.47 8.13 -6.11
C ALA A 51 -12.56 9.00 -7.37
N ILE A 52 -11.45 9.21 -8.11
CA ILE A 52 -11.47 9.99 -9.36
C ILE A 52 -12.34 9.33 -10.43
N ASN A 53 -12.21 8.01 -10.56
CA ASN A 53 -13.00 7.21 -11.48
C ASN A 53 -13.32 5.84 -10.86
N PRO A 54 -14.48 5.71 -10.20
CA PRO A 54 -14.89 4.47 -9.56
C PRO A 54 -15.09 3.29 -10.52
N GLU A 55 -15.58 3.55 -11.73
CA GLU A 55 -15.76 2.49 -12.76
C GLU A 55 -14.42 1.89 -13.16
N LEU A 56 -13.44 2.73 -13.49
CA LEU A 56 -12.09 2.31 -13.81
C LEU A 56 -11.43 1.59 -12.62
N THR A 57 -11.66 2.07 -11.39
CA THR A 57 -11.17 1.41 -10.18
C THR A 57 -11.76 0.00 -10.06
N HIS A 58 -13.04 -0.17 -10.32
CA HIS A 58 -13.69 -1.47 -10.32
C HIS A 58 -13.11 -2.39 -11.41
N GLU A 59 -12.95 -1.91 -12.64
CA GLU A 59 -12.33 -2.69 -13.73
C GLU A 59 -10.93 -3.19 -13.36
N ILE A 60 -10.06 -2.28 -12.88
CA ILE A 60 -8.67 -2.58 -12.57
C ILE A 60 -8.53 -3.41 -11.30
N ASN A 61 -9.23 -3.06 -10.22
CA ASN A 61 -9.00 -3.69 -8.92
C ASN A 61 -9.84 -4.94 -8.68
N THR A 62 -10.98 -5.08 -9.36
CA THR A 62 -11.94 -6.18 -9.10
C THR A 62 -12.11 -7.09 -10.30
N GLU A 63 -12.54 -6.59 -11.46
CA GLU A 63 -12.82 -7.44 -12.62
C GLU A 63 -11.58 -8.12 -13.20
N SER A 64 -10.42 -7.44 -13.17
CA SER A 64 -9.16 -8.05 -13.59
C SER A 64 -8.73 -9.21 -12.67
N VAL A 65 -9.00 -9.13 -11.37
CA VAL A 65 -8.72 -10.22 -10.41
C VAL A 65 -9.69 -11.38 -10.63
N LYS A 66 -10.96 -11.10 -10.90
CA LYS A 66 -11.93 -12.10 -11.30
C LYS A 66 -11.50 -12.85 -12.57
N ASN A 67 -11.02 -12.12 -13.60
CA ASN A 67 -10.46 -12.74 -14.80
C ASN A 67 -9.22 -13.59 -14.47
N LEU A 68 -8.32 -13.13 -13.60
CA LEU A 68 -7.17 -13.90 -13.17
C LEU A 68 -7.59 -15.25 -12.59
N VAL A 69 -8.51 -15.27 -11.62
CA VAL A 69 -8.96 -16.48 -10.95
C VAL A 69 -9.64 -17.48 -11.93
N GLN A 70 -10.34 -16.98 -12.93
CA GLN A 70 -10.99 -17.79 -13.96
C GLN A 70 -10.00 -18.49 -14.92
N ASN A 71 -8.78 -17.96 -15.06
CA ASN A 71 -7.80 -18.38 -16.05
C ASN A 71 -6.45 -18.83 -15.45
N PHE A 72 -6.33 -18.84 -14.13
CA PHE A 72 -5.11 -19.27 -13.44
C PHE A 72 -5.46 -20.03 -12.16
N ASP A 73 -5.18 -21.30 -12.15
CA ASP A 73 -5.51 -22.25 -11.07
C ASP A 73 -4.34 -22.54 -10.12
N LYS A 74 -3.16 -21.92 -10.37
CA LYS A 74 -1.96 -22.12 -9.57
C LYS A 74 -1.89 -21.07 -8.44
N ARG A 75 -0.72 -20.90 -7.85
CA ARG A 75 -0.48 -20.04 -6.68
C ARG A 75 -0.65 -18.55 -7.00
N ILE A 76 -1.47 -17.86 -6.24
CA ILE A 76 -1.63 -16.40 -6.31
C ILE A 76 -1.19 -15.79 -4.98
N VAL A 77 -0.38 -14.73 -5.01
CA VAL A 77 -0.13 -13.83 -3.88
C VAL A 77 -0.77 -12.49 -4.18
N PHE A 78 -1.77 -12.12 -3.39
CA PHE A 78 -2.55 -10.89 -3.60
C PHE A 78 -2.33 -9.88 -2.49
N LEU A 79 -2.10 -8.62 -2.86
CA LEU A 79 -1.97 -7.53 -1.90
C LEU A 79 -3.31 -6.78 -1.75
N SER A 80 -3.96 -7.03 -0.61
CA SER A 80 -5.13 -6.30 -0.13
C SER A 80 -4.72 -5.20 0.86
N THR A 81 -5.62 -4.75 1.69
CA THR A 81 -5.42 -3.62 2.62
C THR A 81 -6.19 -3.81 3.92
N CYS A 82 -5.60 -3.42 5.05
CA CYS A 82 -6.34 -3.31 6.31
C CYS A 82 -7.42 -2.23 6.30
N SER A 83 -7.45 -1.35 5.30
CA SER A 83 -8.54 -0.36 5.13
C SER A 83 -9.91 -1.00 4.92
N VAL A 84 -9.98 -2.30 4.59
CA VAL A 84 -11.25 -3.06 4.51
C VAL A 84 -12.00 -3.11 5.85
N TYR A 85 -11.30 -2.93 6.97
CA TYR A 85 -11.91 -2.90 8.29
C TYR A 85 -12.64 -1.59 8.61
N GLY A 86 -12.28 -0.48 7.95
CA GLY A 86 -12.90 0.83 8.14
C GLY A 86 -12.53 1.52 9.46
N ALA A 87 -13.52 1.83 10.30
CA ALA A 87 -13.33 2.43 11.62
C ALA A 87 -13.95 1.52 12.67
N GLN A 88 -13.12 0.91 13.49
CA GLN A 88 -13.54 -0.03 14.52
C GLN A 88 -12.61 0.06 15.74
N ASP A 89 -13.17 -0.19 16.92
CA ASP A 89 -12.42 -0.25 18.16
C ASP A 89 -11.79 -1.63 18.39
N GLY A 90 -10.74 -1.65 19.20
CA GLY A 90 -10.02 -2.88 19.54
C GLY A 90 -8.96 -3.28 18.51
N ILE A 91 -8.37 -4.46 18.72
CA ILE A 91 -7.35 -5.03 17.82
C ILE A 91 -8.05 -6.03 16.90
N LEU A 92 -8.07 -5.72 15.62
CA LEU A 92 -8.77 -6.48 14.59
C LEU A 92 -7.89 -7.63 14.08
N THR A 93 -8.53 -8.75 13.81
CA THR A 93 -7.95 -9.95 13.23
C THR A 93 -8.60 -10.25 11.88
N GLU A 94 -8.12 -11.25 11.18
CA GLU A 94 -8.67 -11.69 9.90
C GLU A 94 -10.13 -12.16 9.99
N SER A 95 -10.58 -12.54 11.19
CA SER A 95 -11.97 -12.93 11.48
C SER A 95 -12.89 -11.76 11.87
N SER A 96 -12.34 -10.56 12.04
CA SER A 96 -13.14 -9.36 12.34
C SER A 96 -13.98 -8.94 11.13
N ASP A 97 -15.14 -8.32 11.41
CA ASP A 97 -16.02 -7.81 10.38
C ASP A 97 -15.31 -6.75 9.52
N THR A 98 -15.70 -6.67 8.26
CA THR A 98 -15.21 -5.65 7.32
C THR A 98 -16.25 -4.58 7.09
N ASN A 99 -15.83 -3.31 7.06
CA ASN A 99 -16.69 -2.16 6.83
C ASN A 99 -15.93 -1.08 6.02
N PRO A 100 -15.66 -1.33 4.73
CA PRO A 100 -14.84 -0.43 3.90
C PRO A 100 -15.49 0.95 3.76
N LEU A 101 -14.71 2.02 4.00
CA LEU A 101 -15.17 3.42 3.99
C LEU A 101 -14.78 4.17 2.71
N SER A 102 -14.14 3.50 1.75
CA SER A 102 -13.68 4.12 0.50
C SER A 102 -13.85 3.17 -0.68
N GLU A 103 -13.88 3.75 -1.89
CA GLU A 103 -13.91 2.98 -3.14
C GLU A 103 -12.70 2.04 -3.26
N TYR A 104 -11.52 2.52 -2.84
CA TYR A 104 -10.33 1.68 -2.78
C TYR A 104 -10.52 0.45 -1.90
N ALA A 105 -10.93 0.63 -0.65
CA ALA A 105 -11.13 -0.47 0.29
C ALA A 105 -12.23 -1.44 -0.20
N SER A 106 -13.34 -0.91 -0.72
CA SER A 106 -14.43 -1.71 -1.30
C SER A 106 -13.96 -2.55 -2.49
N SER A 107 -13.19 -1.96 -3.40
CA SER A 107 -12.68 -2.68 -4.58
C SER A 107 -11.71 -3.81 -4.20
N LYS A 108 -10.86 -3.59 -3.18
CA LYS A 108 -9.95 -4.61 -2.67
C LYS A 108 -10.69 -5.74 -1.96
N LEU A 109 -11.72 -5.42 -1.16
CA LEU A 109 -12.57 -6.43 -0.50
C LEU A 109 -13.31 -7.31 -1.52
N LYS A 110 -13.89 -6.72 -2.58
CA LYS A 110 -14.53 -7.47 -3.67
C LYS A 110 -13.53 -8.39 -4.40
N ALA A 111 -12.28 -7.95 -4.55
CA ALA A 111 -11.23 -8.81 -5.10
C ALA A 111 -10.90 -9.99 -4.19
N GLU A 112 -10.87 -9.81 -2.86
CA GLU A 112 -10.72 -10.91 -1.89
C GLU A 112 -11.84 -11.96 -2.04
N GLU A 113 -13.08 -11.51 -2.27
CA GLU A 113 -14.23 -12.41 -2.48
C GLU A 113 -14.03 -13.32 -3.71
N HIS A 114 -13.47 -12.81 -4.81
CA HIS A 114 -13.15 -13.61 -5.98
C HIS A 114 -12.03 -14.63 -5.73
N LEU A 115 -11.10 -14.31 -4.83
CA LEU A 115 -9.94 -15.17 -4.50
C LEU A 115 -10.24 -16.24 -3.45
N LYS A 116 -11.41 -16.19 -2.79
CA LYS A 116 -11.74 -16.99 -1.60
C LYS A 116 -11.54 -18.49 -1.77
N ASP A 117 -11.92 -19.03 -2.92
CA ASP A 117 -11.89 -20.48 -3.20
C ASP A 117 -10.69 -20.87 -4.10
N SER A 118 -9.71 -19.98 -4.25
CA SER A 118 -8.51 -20.20 -5.06
C SER A 118 -7.27 -20.53 -4.20
N ASN A 119 -6.17 -20.94 -4.83
CA ASN A 119 -4.88 -21.12 -4.17
C ASN A 119 -4.21 -19.76 -3.92
N ALA A 120 -4.89 -18.87 -3.21
CA ALA A 120 -4.42 -17.52 -2.96
C ALA A 120 -3.94 -17.32 -1.52
N LEU A 121 -2.79 -16.64 -1.39
CA LEU A 121 -2.32 -16.00 -0.19
C LEU A 121 -2.64 -14.51 -0.30
N ILE A 122 -3.44 -13.99 0.62
CA ILE A 122 -3.94 -12.62 0.60
C ILE A 122 -3.37 -11.87 1.79
N PHE A 123 -2.58 -10.82 1.54
CA PHE A 123 -2.10 -9.95 2.59
C PHE A 123 -2.97 -8.69 2.69
N ARG A 124 -3.64 -8.48 3.82
CA ARG A 124 -4.22 -7.18 4.20
C ARG A 124 -3.09 -6.32 4.78
N LEU A 125 -2.55 -5.45 3.96
CA LEU A 125 -1.40 -4.60 4.32
C LEU A 125 -1.82 -3.47 5.25
N GLY A 126 -0.99 -3.21 6.25
CA GLY A 126 -1.00 -1.96 7.00
C GLY A 126 -0.65 -0.77 6.11
N THR A 127 -0.71 0.44 6.66
CA THR A 127 -0.34 1.68 5.98
C THR A 127 1.15 1.66 5.65
N LEU A 128 1.46 1.66 4.36
CA LEU A 128 2.84 1.58 3.89
C LEU A 128 3.62 2.85 4.17
N PHE A 129 4.92 2.70 4.39
CA PHE A 129 5.88 3.79 4.51
C PHE A 129 7.28 3.39 4.00
N GLY A 130 8.18 4.37 3.91
CA GLY A 130 9.55 4.18 3.46
C GLY A 130 9.69 4.20 1.95
N ILE A 131 10.84 3.75 1.48
CA ILE A 131 11.25 3.71 0.08
C ILE A 131 11.55 2.27 -0.31
N SER A 132 11.17 1.89 -1.52
CA SER A 132 11.50 0.58 -2.08
C SER A 132 12.94 0.55 -2.62
N ASP A 133 13.14 0.22 -3.89
CA ASP A 133 14.45 0.18 -4.53
C ASP A 133 14.78 1.49 -5.29
N GLU A 134 16.01 1.58 -5.80
CA GLU A 134 16.53 2.75 -6.53
C GLU A 134 15.81 3.06 -7.85
N PHE A 135 15.04 2.12 -8.38
CA PHE A 135 14.29 2.25 -9.62
C PHE A 135 12.81 2.55 -9.40
N SER A 136 12.35 2.52 -8.16
CA SER A 136 10.95 2.72 -7.82
C SER A 136 10.61 4.20 -7.70
N ARG A 137 9.39 4.54 -8.13
CA ARG A 137 8.83 5.87 -7.90
C ARG A 137 8.67 6.12 -6.40
N VAL A 138 9.15 7.26 -5.94
CA VAL A 138 8.93 7.69 -4.56
C VAL A 138 7.47 8.17 -4.40
N ARG A 139 6.82 7.73 -3.33
CA ARG A 139 5.49 8.19 -2.95
C ARG A 139 5.58 9.08 -1.70
N LEU A 140 5.13 10.32 -1.81
CA LEU A 140 5.03 11.26 -0.68
C LEU A 140 3.60 11.42 -0.17
N ASP A 141 2.62 10.76 -0.81
CA ASP A 141 1.21 10.73 -0.37
C ASP A 141 0.92 9.65 0.70
N LEU A 142 1.95 9.11 1.32
CA LEU A 142 1.89 8.18 2.46
C LEU A 142 2.18 8.96 3.75
N VAL A 143 1.43 8.69 4.82
CA VAL A 143 1.44 9.52 6.04
C VAL A 143 2.84 9.75 6.63
N VAL A 144 3.65 8.72 6.81
CA VAL A 144 5.02 8.86 7.33
C VAL A 144 5.89 9.66 6.38
N ASN A 145 5.79 9.37 5.09
CA ASN A 145 6.61 9.99 4.06
C ASN A 145 6.30 11.49 3.93
N ILE A 146 5.01 11.88 3.87
CA ILE A 146 4.63 13.29 3.72
C ILE A 146 4.90 14.10 4.99
N LEU A 147 4.65 13.55 6.19
CA LEU A 147 4.94 14.25 7.43
C LEU A 147 6.44 14.48 7.59
N THR A 148 7.28 13.50 7.24
CA THR A 148 8.74 13.65 7.24
C THR A 148 9.21 14.73 6.24
N ALA A 149 8.64 14.72 5.03
CA ALA A 149 8.96 15.68 4.00
C ALA A 149 8.60 17.12 4.43
N LYS A 150 7.40 17.33 4.97
CA LYS A 150 6.94 18.63 5.49
C LYS A 150 7.77 19.10 6.69
N ALA A 151 8.11 18.20 7.60
CA ALA A 151 8.98 18.52 8.73
C ALA A 151 10.32 19.13 8.27
N LEU A 152 10.89 18.60 7.18
CA LEU A 152 12.17 19.07 6.66
C LEU A 152 12.07 20.41 5.92
N ILE A 153 11.03 20.57 5.11
CA ILE A 153 10.89 21.72 4.21
C ILE A 153 10.17 22.88 4.89
N ASP A 154 9.00 22.59 5.47
CA ASP A 154 8.13 23.61 6.06
C ASP A 154 8.45 23.89 7.53
N LYS A 155 9.33 23.06 8.15
CA LYS A 155 9.58 23.07 9.59
C LYS A 155 8.30 22.95 10.43
N LYS A 156 7.28 22.32 9.84
CA LYS A 156 5.97 22.17 10.47
C LYS A 156 5.34 20.84 10.11
N ILE A 157 4.75 20.19 11.10
CA ILE A 157 3.90 19.01 10.94
C ILE A 157 2.49 19.37 11.40
N SER A 158 1.54 19.42 10.50
CA SER A 158 0.12 19.56 10.84
C SER A 158 -0.51 18.18 11.02
N VAL A 159 -0.99 17.92 12.23
CA VAL A 159 -1.66 16.66 12.60
C VAL A 159 -3.15 16.96 12.75
N PHE A 160 -3.99 16.30 11.96
CA PHE A 160 -5.45 16.41 12.06
C PHE A 160 -5.98 15.36 13.02
N GLY A 161 -6.54 15.79 14.16
CA GLY A 161 -6.96 14.93 15.27
C GLY A 161 -5.79 14.36 16.06
N GLY A 162 -5.13 13.35 15.53
CA GLY A 162 -3.89 12.76 16.07
C GLY A 162 -4.09 11.47 16.85
N ASP A 163 -5.27 11.22 17.42
CA ASP A 163 -5.54 10.01 18.22
C ASP A 163 -5.92 8.78 17.41
N GLN A 164 -6.19 8.95 16.12
CA GLN A 164 -6.53 7.85 15.23
C GLN A 164 -5.35 6.90 15.02
N TRP A 165 -5.63 5.60 15.09
CA TRP A 165 -4.66 4.54 14.91
C TRP A 165 -4.42 4.19 13.44
N ARG A 166 -3.16 3.85 13.14
CA ARG A 166 -2.72 3.29 11.86
C ARG A 166 -1.75 2.14 12.10
N PRO A 167 -2.06 0.94 11.60
CA PRO A 167 -1.07 -0.11 11.52
C PRO A 167 -0.05 0.29 10.45
N LEU A 168 1.21 0.44 10.81
CA LEU A 168 2.28 0.80 9.87
C LEU A 168 3.03 -0.43 9.37
N LEU A 169 3.51 -0.36 8.14
CA LEU A 169 4.29 -1.41 7.50
C LEU A 169 5.31 -0.81 6.54
N HIS A 170 6.58 -1.15 6.71
CA HIS A 170 7.59 -0.73 5.75
C HIS A 170 7.47 -1.50 4.43
N VAL A 171 7.65 -0.81 3.30
CA VAL A 171 7.46 -1.43 1.97
C VAL A 171 8.39 -2.64 1.74
N ASN A 172 9.60 -2.65 2.33
CA ASN A 172 10.52 -3.78 2.20
C ASN A 172 10.07 -5.00 3.03
N ASP A 173 9.33 -4.81 4.15
CA ASP A 173 8.75 -5.95 4.87
C ASP A 173 7.64 -6.63 4.06
N VAL A 174 6.97 -5.91 3.15
CA VAL A 174 6.03 -6.53 2.19
C VAL A 174 6.77 -7.51 1.28
N SER A 175 7.88 -7.09 0.69
CA SER A 175 8.67 -7.96 -0.20
C SER A 175 9.30 -9.14 0.55
N ASN A 176 9.74 -8.91 1.79
CA ASN A 176 10.25 -9.97 2.67
C ASN A 176 9.17 -11.00 3.00
N ALA A 177 7.95 -10.55 3.34
CA ALA A 177 6.80 -11.43 3.59
C ALA A 177 6.44 -12.27 2.36
N ILE A 178 6.36 -11.63 1.19
CA ILE A 178 6.09 -12.35 -0.07
C ILE A 178 7.17 -13.42 -0.30
N SER A 179 8.45 -13.04 -0.25
CA SER A 179 9.57 -13.95 -0.49
C SER A 179 9.60 -15.11 0.51
N HIS A 180 9.30 -14.86 1.78
CA HIS A 180 9.23 -15.86 2.82
C HIS A 180 8.08 -16.84 2.57
N CYS A 181 6.87 -16.31 2.32
CA CYS A 181 5.66 -17.11 2.17
C CYS A 181 5.56 -17.84 0.81
N LEU A 182 6.33 -17.46 -0.19
CA LEU A 182 6.44 -18.23 -1.44
C LEU A 182 6.98 -19.65 -1.21
N ASN A 183 7.72 -19.88 -0.13
CA ASN A 183 8.25 -21.19 0.24
C ASN A 183 7.33 -21.97 1.22
N THR A 184 6.11 -21.49 1.42
CA THR A 184 5.10 -22.12 2.28
C THR A 184 3.85 -22.46 1.49
N ASP A 185 3.02 -23.38 2.01
CA ASP A 185 1.74 -23.73 1.39
C ASP A 185 0.55 -22.97 2.00
N VAL A 186 0.79 -21.92 2.81
CA VAL A 186 -0.28 -21.17 3.46
C VAL A 186 -1.14 -20.44 2.45
N THR A 187 -2.45 -20.46 2.65
CA THR A 187 -3.47 -19.81 1.83
C THR A 187 -4.45 -19.04 2.71
N GLY A 188 -5.27 -18.21 2.09
CA GLY A 188 -6.26 -17.40 2.78
C GLY A 188 -5.74 -16.00 3.17
N ILE A 189 -6.41 -15.38 4.11
CA ILE A 189 -6.20 -13.98 4.46
C ILE A 189 -5.29 -13.87 5.69
N TYR A 190 -4.32 -12.95 5.61
CA TYR A 190 -3.40 -12.59 6.69
C TYR A 190 -3.24 -11.08 6.78
N ASN A 191 -3.38 -10.54 7.98
CA ASN A 191 -2.95 -9.16 8.24
C ASN A 191 -1.42 -9.10 8.24
N LEU A 192 -0.89 -8.03 7.65
CA LEU A 192 0.55 -7.77 7.65
C LEU A 192 0.80 -6.33 8.06
N HIS A 193 1.36 -6.13 9.25
CA HIS A 193 1.79 -4.84 9.78
C HIS A 193 3.02 -5.02 10.68
N TYR A 194 3.78 -3.94 10.89
CA TYR A 194 4.86 -3.90 11.85
C TYR A 194 4.34 -3.55 13.25
N LYS A 195 3.68 -2.39 13.38
CA LYS A 195 3.17 -1.88 14.65
C LYS A 195 2.03 -0.90 14.44
N ASN A 196 1.11 -0.85 15.40
CA ASN A 196 0.05 0.15 15.45
C ASN A 196 0.57 1.46 16.08
N TYR A 197 0.39 2.60 15.40
CA TYR A 197 0.78 3.92 15.87
C TYR A 197 -0.41 4.87 15.83
N LYS A 198 -0.49 5.79 16.79
CA LYS A 198 -1.31 6.99 16.64
C LYS A 198 -0.64 7.97 15.70
N ILE A 199 -1.40 8.75 14.95
CA ILE A 199 -0.84 9.76 14.04
C ILE A 199 0.05 10.76 14.80
N ILE A 200 -0.37 11.17 16.00
CA ILE A 200 0.44 12.07 16.83
C ILE A 200 1.78 11.46 17.25
N ASP A 201 1.84 10.15 17.47
CA ASP A 201 3.09 9.49 17.85
C ASP A 201 4.05 9.37 16.66
N ILE A 202 3.52 9.21 15.44
CA ILE A 202 4.32 9.30 14.21
C ILE A 202 4.98 10.70 14.11
N ALA A 203 4.21 11.76 14.32
CA ALA A 203 4.73 13.12 14.28
C ALA A 203 5.83 13.34 15.32
N LYS A 204 5.65 12.85 16.56
CA LYS A 204 6.68 12.94 17.62
C LYS A 204 7.96 12.16 17.29
N GLU A 205 7.85 10.98 16.65
CA GLU A 205 9.04 10.23 16.21
C GLU A 205 9.81 11.00 15.11
N ILE A 206 9.10 11.66 14.21
CA ILE A 206 9.71 12.52 13.19
C ILE A 206 10.38 13.74 13.83
N GLU A 207 9.73 14.41 14.80
CA GLU A 207 10.26 15.56 15.54
C GLU A 207 11.58 15.24 16.25
N LYS A 208 11.74 14.06 16.82
CA LYS A 208 13.02 13.62 17.43
C LYS A 208 14.17 13.60 16.43
N LYS A 209 13.89 13.31 15.15
CA LYS A 209 14.89 13.21 14.07
C LYS A 209 15.15 14.56 13.40
N VAL A 210 14.11 15.34 13.16
CA VAL A 210 14.19 16.62 12.45
C VAL A 210 14.15 17.75 13.47
N LYS A 211 15.26 18.52 13.57
CA LYS A 211 15.36 19.64 14.51
C LYS A 211 14.53 20.84 14.08
N ASP A 212 14.11 21.63 15.05
CA ASP A 212 13.40 22.90 14.86
C ASP A 212 12.08 22.73 14.07
N VAL A 213 11.32 21.68 14.40
CA VAL A 213 10.01 21.38 13.82
C VAL A 213 8.91 21.73 14.81
N GLU A 214 7.89 22.42 14.34
CA GLU A 214 6.67 22.67 15.09
C GLU A 214 5.65 21.56 14.77
N VAL A 215 5.13 20.90 15.81
CA VAL A 215 3.99 19.96 15.67
C VAL A 215 2.71 20.64 16.09
N GLU A 216 1.84 20.95 15.12
CA GLU A 216 0.55 21.56 15.35
C GLU A 216 -0.57 20.49 15.26
N VAL A 217 -1.38 20.39 16.30
CA VAL A 217 -2.57 19.53 16.30
C VAL A 217 -3.79 20.38 16.05
N THR A 218 -4.50 20.08 14.97
CA THR A 218 -5.75 20.76 14.60
C THR A 218 -6.94 19.82 14.77
N PRO A 219 -8.16 20.34 14.96
CA PRO A 219 -9.37 19.50 14.98
C PRO A 219 -9.43 18.64 13.71
N MET A 220 -9.86 17.39 13.85
CA MET A 220 -9.97 16.46 12.72
C MET A 220 -10.98 17.02 11.70
N SER A 221 -10.55 17.21 10.46
CA SER A 221 -11.47 17.36 9.35
C SER A 221 -12.00 15.98 8.96
N PHE A 222 -13.23 15.88 8.45
CA PHE A 222 -13.92 14.62 8.14
C PHE A 222 -13.27 13.77 7.03
N GLU A 223 -12.10 14.15 6.52
CA GLU A 223 -11.50 13.56 5.32
C GLU A 223 -10.87 12.17 5.54
N ASP A 224 -10.49 11.79 6.78
CA ASP A 224 -9.92 10.44 7.06
C ASP A 224 -10.54 9.84 8.33
N ALA A 225 -11.71 9.23 8.16
CA ALA A 225 -12.46 8.60 9.25
C ALA A 225 -11.89 7.23 9.69
N ARG A 226 -10.86 6.71 9.03
CA ARG A 226 -10.27 5.42 9.38
C ARG A 226 -9.65 5.48 10.76
N ASN A 227 -9.97 4.51 11.58
CA ASN A 227 -9.41 4.36 12.93
C ASN A 227 -9.45 2.88 13.30
N TYR A 228 -8.31 2.20 13.23
CA TYR A 228 -8.23 0.77 13.52
C TYR A 228 -6.82 0.33 13.87
N GLN A 229 -6.76 -0.72 14.69
CA GLN A 229 -5.54 -1.46 15.02
C GLN A 229 -5.70 -2.89 14.52
N VAL A 230 -4.62 -3.53 14.11
CA VAL A 230 -4.66 -4.93 13.65
C VAL A 230 -3.64 -5.79 14.39
N SER A 231 -3.87 -7.10 14.37
CA SER A 231 -2.89 -8.12 14.77
C SER A 231 -2.44 -8.88 13.53
N SER A 232 -1.14 -9.16 13.44
CA SER A 232 -0.54 -10.08 12.46
C SER A 232 -0.12 -11.41 13.11
N GLN A 233 -0.69 -11.74 14.28
CA GLN A 233 -0.32 -12.93 15.05
C GLN A 233 -0.55 -14.21 14.24
N LYS A 234 -1.63 -14.30 13.48
CA LYS A 234 -1.92 -15.44 12.60
C LYS A 234 -0.78 -15.70 11.61
N LEU A 235 -0.24 -14.64 10.98
CA LEU A 235 0.88 -14.79 10.04
C LEU A 235 2.13 -15.33 10.75
N LEU A 236 2.44 -14.79 11.92
CA LEU A 236 3.58 -15.25 12.73
C LEU A 236 3.42 -16.71 13.13
N ASP A 237 2.25 -17.11 13.65
CA ASP A 237 2.00 -18.45 14.16
C ASP A 237 2.06 -19.52 13.04
N GLU A 238 1.57 -19.19 11.84
CA GLU A 238 1.46 -20.15 10.74
C GLU A 238 2.70 -20.17 9.83
N THR A 239 3.48 -19.07 9.77
CA THR A 239 4.61 -18.96 8.83
C THR A 239 5.95 -18.68 9.51
N GLY A 240 5.95 -18.21 10.75
CA GLY A 240 7.15 -17.71 11.43
C GLY A 240 7.60 -16.31 10.94
N PHE A 241 6.84 -15.65 10.05
CA PHE A 241 7.19 -14.32 9.55
C PHE A 241 6.66 -13.22 10.47
N GLU A 242 7.52 -12.27 10.79
CA GLU A 242 7.19 -11.04 11.50
C GLU A 242 7.83 -9.84 10.79
N ALA A 243 7.05 -8.77 10.57
CA ALA A 243 7.58 -7.51 10.06
C ALA A 243 8.45 -6.85 11.13
N SER A 244 9.62 -6.33 10.76
CA SER A 244 10.65 -5.90 11.72
C SER A 244 11.24 -4.52 11.45
N ILE A 245 10.92 -3.90 10.30
CA ILE A 245 11.51 -2.62 9.91
C ILE A 245 10.81 -1.48 10.65
N GLU A 246 11.58 -0.83 11.52
CA GLU A 246 11.11 0.24 12.39
C GLU A 246 10.74 1.52 11.63
N LEU A 247 9.81 2.30 12.20
CA LEU A 247 9.37 3.61 11.68
C LEU A 247 10.55 4.55 11.36
N ILE A 248 11.55 4.60 12.25
CA ILE A 248 12.72 5.48 12.08
C ILE A 248 13.52 5.18 10.82
N LYS A 249 13.50 3.95 10.33
CA LYS A 249 14.17 3.58 9.07
C LYS A 249 13.54 4.34 7.89
N GLY A 250 12.22 4.30 7.74
CA GLY A 250 11.53 5.03 6.68
C GLY A 250 11.64 6.55 6.82
N VAL A 251 11.62 7.07 8.07
CA VAL A 251 11.89 8.50 8.34
C VAL A 251 13.29 8.88 7.83
N ASN A 252 14.32 8.08 8.12
CA ASN A 252 15.68 8.34 7.65
C ASN A 252 15.78 8.29 6.12
N GLU A 253 15.11 7.35 5.46
CA GLU A 253 15.11 7.23 4.00
C GLU A 253 14.55 8.49 3.32
N ILE A 254 13.42 9.00 3.81
CA ILE A 254 12.83 10.25 3.29
C ILE A 254 13.69 11.45 3.65
N TYR A 255 14.23 11.48 4.88
CA TYR A 255 15.17 12.51 5.31
C TYR A 255 16.35 12.64 4.36
N ASP A 256 17.01 11.53 4.03
CA ASP A 256 18.20 11.49 3.19
C ASP A 256 17.89 11.97 1.76
N LEU A 257 16.75 11.57 1.18
CA LEU A 257 16.33 12.03 -0.15
C LEU A 257 16.17 13.54 -0.22
N ILE A 258 15.59 14.16 0.80
CA ILE A 258 15.34 15.61 0.83
C ILE A 258 16.61 16.36 1.21
N PHE A 259 17.31 15.90 2.24
CA PHE A 259 18.55 16.55 2.71
C PHE A 259 19.63 16.57 1.62
N HIS A 260 19.76 15.52 0.84
CA HIS A 260 20.67 15.45 -0.30
C HIS A 260 20.10 16.02 -1.60
N ASN A 261 18.99 16.77 -1.51
CA ASN A 261 18.35 17.48 -2.63
C ASN A 261 17.99 16.57 -3.83
N ARG A 262 17.63 15.29 -3.53
CA ARG A 262 17.17 14.34 -4.53
C ARG A 262 15.71 14.59 -4.91
N ILE A 263 14.92 15.10 -3.98
CA ILE A 263 13.57 15.62 -4.18
C ILE A 263 13.65 17.14 -4.01
N LYS A 264 13.31 17.89 -5.06
CA LYS A 264 13.39 19.36 -5.07
C LYS A 264 12.05 20.03 -4.77
N ASP A 265 10.97 19.38 -5.15
CA ASP A 265 9.61 19.88 -4.99
C ASP A 265 8.70 18.74 -4.55
N ILE A 266 8.29 18.75 -3.28
CA ILE A 266 7.42 17.71 -2.72
C ILE A 266 5.97 17.81 -3.21
N THR A 267 5.61 18.91 -3.87
CA THR A 267 4.27 19.12 -4.46
C THR A 267 4.15 18.57 -5.88
N ASP A 268 5.24 18.08 -6.47
CA ASP A 268 5.22 17.52 -7.81
C ASP A 268 4.21 16.36 -7.87
N PRO A 269 3.25 16.40 -8.79
CA PRO A 269 2.22 15.37 -8.93
C PRO A 269 2.76 13.94 -9.03
N ARG A 270 3.98 13.78 -9.53
CA ARG A 270 4.62 12.46 -9.63
C ARG A 270 4.80 11.73 -8.29
N TYR A 271 4.77 12.45 -7.17
CA TYR A 271 4.90 11.88 -5.83
C TYR A 271 3.56 11.53 -5.16
N SER A 272 2.43 11.82 -5.82
CA SER A 272 1.08 11.50 -5.33
C SER A 272 0.27 10.76 -6.39
N ASN A 273 -0.32 9.63 -6.02
CA ASN A 273 -1.18 8.90 -6.95
C ASN A 273 -2.37 9.73 -7.39
N GLN A 274 -3.06 10.37 -6.45
CA GLN A 274 -4.22 11.22 -6.76
C GLN A 274 -3.85 12.38 -7.67
N ASN A 275 -2.84 13.16 -7.31
CA ASN A 275 -2.43 14.34 -8.08
C ASN A 275 -1.93 13.95 -9.48
N PHE A 276 -1.25 12.80 -9.57
CA PHE A 276 -0.80 12.28 -10.87
C PHE A 276 -1.99 11.98 -11.78
N LEU A 277 -2.96 11.21 -11.29
CA LEU A 277 -4.14 10.83 -12.08
C LEU A 277 -5.02 12.03 -12.45
N GLN A 278 -5.17 13.00 -11.55
CA GLN A 278 -5.89 14.24 -11.84
C GLN A 278 -5.23 15.05 -12.96
N LYS A 279 -3.90 15.07 -13.01
CA LYS A 279 -3.14 15.87 -13.97
C LYS A 279 -2.96 15.17 -15.33
N PHE A 280 -2.70 13.87 -15.32
CA PHE A 280 -2.29 13.13 -16.52
C PHE A 280 -3.35 12.13 -17.01
N GLY A 281 -4.34 11.81 -16.19
CA GLY A 281 -5.36 10.81 -16.49
C GLY A 281 -4.84 9.38 -16.33
N VAL A 282 -5.72 8.42 -16.59
CA VAL A 282 -5.39 7.01 -16.86
C VAL A 282 -5.84 6.75 -18.28
N SER A 283 -4.90 6.50 -19.16
CA SER A 283 -5.18 6.11 -20.56
C SER A 283 -5.58 4.64 -20.65
#